data_f90a079cc61be721ac9bdee901d66201
#
_entry.id   f90a079cc61be721ac9bdee901d66201
#
_cell.length_a   1.000
_cell.length_b   1.000
_cell.length_c   1.000
_cell.angle_alpha   90.00
_cell.angle_beta   90.00
_cell.angle_gamma   90.00
#
_symmetry.space_group_name_H-M   'P 1'
#
loop_
_entity.id
_entity.type
_entity.pdbx_description
1 polymer ?
#
loop_
_entity_poly.entity_id
_entity_poly.type
_entity_poly.pdbx_seq_one_letter_code
_entity_poly.pdbx_strand_id
1 'polypeptide(L)'
;MKKFSMTMALTVMMMMGAQCLKAQEVLTPEQQAELKAKKAADDAAAKAQKEAEKAQKKVEKAQKKKEAEAKKKEKEQKKKEQLKKNVEKTRKAAEKAQDKYAKAAEEAAQKPDDSKLQLKAAKAKVAAEKAAEKAAKAAKKAD
;
A
#
# COMPACT_ATOMS: atom_id res chain seq x y z
N MET A 1 13.76 -15.90 -4.20
CA MET A 1 13.58 -17.35 -4.35
C MET A 1 13.84 -18.00 -3.01
N LYS A 2 12.80 -18.52 -2.37
CA LYS A 2 12.76 -19.70 -1.49
C LYS A 2 11.36 -19.77 -0.93
N LYS A 3 10.53 -20.50 -1.68
CA LYS A 3 9.22 -20.96 -1.20
C LYS A 3 9.49 -22.12 -0.24
N PHE A 4 9.33 -21.90 1.05
CA PHE A 4 9.31 -23.01 2.01
C PHE A 4 7.89 -23.52 2.11
N SER A 5 7.73 -24.68 1.55
CA SER A 5 6.60 -25.58 1.63
C SER A 5 6.34 -25.97 3.09
N MET A 6 5.23 -25.54 3.63
CA MET A 6 4.72 -25.94 4.94
C MET A 6 3.49 -26.82 4.73
N THR A 7 3.74 -27.98 4.11
CA THR A 7 2.75 -29.03 3.94
C THR A 7 3.33 -30.34 4.42
N MET A 8 3.47 -30.50 5.75
CA MET A 8 3.71 -31.82 6.32
C MET A 8 3.39 -31.83 7.82
N ALA A 9 2.12 -31.82 8.17
CA ALA A 9 1.64 -32.24 9.49
C ALA A 9 0.12 -32.51 9.51
N LEU A 10 -0.40 -33.28 8.56
CA LEU A 10 -1.82 -33.65 8.61
C LEU A 10 -2.09 -35.09 8.14
N THR A 11 -1.20 -36.02 8.44
CA THR A 11 -1.41 -37.42 8.04
C THR A 11 -0.99 -38.42 9.11
N VAL A 12 -1.33 -38.17 10.37
CA VAL A 12 -1.24 -39.21 11.43
C VAL A 12 -2.43 -39.10 12.38
N MET A 13 -3.65 -39.20 11.88
CA MET A 13 -4.82 -39.41 12.76
C MET A 13 -6.01 -39.98 12.01
N MET A 14 -5.76 -41.04 11.24
CA MET A 14 -6.86 -41.85 10.69
C MET A 14 -6.43 -43.31 10.60
N MET A 15 -6.14 -43.93 11.74
CA MET A 15 -6.12 -45.38 11.83
C MET A 15 -6.27 -45.81 13.30
N MET A 16 -7.45 -45.61 13.91
CA MET A 16 -7.91 -46.39 15.07
C MET A 16 -9.42 -46.25 15.19
N GLY A 17 -10.10 -46.92 14.31
CA GLY A 17 -11.55 -46.96 14.37
C GLY A 17 -12.09 -48.25 13.78
N ALA A 18 -11.78 -49.39 14.38
CA ALA A 18 -12.56 -50.60 14.15
C ALA A 18 -12.08 -51.72 15.08
N GLN A 19 -12.48 -51.68 16.33
CA GLN A 19 -12.64 -52.89 17.14
C GLN A 19 -13.25 -52.49 18.51
N CYS A 20 -14.56 -52.47 18.58
CA CYS A 20 -15.25 -52.58 19.88
C CYS A 20 -16.66 -53.05 19.63
N LEU A 21 -16.77 -54.35 19.35
CA LEU A 21 -18.01 -55.09 19.58
C LEU A 21 -17.70 -56.14 20.63
N LYS A 22 -18.46 -56.08 21.74
CA LYS A 22 -18.61 -57.03 22.83
C LYS A 22 -17.57 -56.96 23.96
N ALA A 23 -17.89 -56.11 24.96
CA ALA A 23 -17.93 -56.54 26.36
C ALA A 23 -18.70 -55.45 27.13
N GLN A 24 -19.86 -55.74 27.56
CA GLN A 24 -20.64 -54.91 28.49
C GLN A 24 -20.03 -55.15 29.89
N GLU A 25 -18.80 -54.66 30.10
CA GLU A 25 -18.21 -54.55 31.41
C GLU A 25 -18.88 -53.35 32.09
N VAL A 26 -19.59 -53.67 33.18
CA VAL A 26 -20.14 -52.66 34.09
C VAL A 26 -18.94 -51.90 34.66
N LEU A 27 -18.65 -50.74 34.09
CA LEU A 27 -17.60 -49.85 34.55
C LEU A 27 -17.81 -49.52 36.03
N THR A 28 -16.79 -49.75 36.83
CA THR A 28 -16.80 -49.36 38.23
C THR A 28 -17.02 -47.84 38.38
N PRO A 29 -17.64 -47.37 39.47
CA PRO A 29 -17.92 -45.95 39.65
C PRO A 29 -16.66 -45.07 39.53
N GLU A 30 -15.48 -45.57 39.87
CA GLU A 30 -14.19 -44.90 39.71
C GLU A 30 -13.81 -44.73 38.24
N GLN A 31 -13.98 -45.74 37.43
CA GLN A 31 -13.70 -45.68 35.98
C GLN A 31 -14.67 -44.72 35.26
N GLN A 32 -15.92 -44.64 35.72
CA GLN A 32 -16.88 -43.65 35.18
C GLN A 32 -16.50 -42.22 35.54
N ALA A 33 -15.95 -42.00 36.73
CA ALA A 33 -15.47 -40.68 37.17
C ALA A 33 -14.24 -40.24 36.35
N GLU A 34 -13.27 -41.13 36.10
CA GLU A 34 -12.12 -40.83 35.25
C GLU A 34 -12.50 -40.54 33.79
N LEU A 35 -13.47 -41.27 33.24
CA LEU A 35 -13.93 -41.02 31.87
C LEU A 35 -14.64 -39.69 31.72
N LYS A 36 -15.41 -39.29 32.76
CA LYS A 36 -16.04 -37.97 32.82
C LYS A 36 -15.00 -36.84 32.96
N ALA A 37 -13.99 -37.05 33.80
CA ALA A 37 -12.91 -36.09 33.97
C ALA A 37 -12.09 -35.90 32.65
N LYS A 38 -11.75 -37.00 31.95
CA LYS A 38 -11.08 -36.94 30.66
C LYS A 38 -11.91 -36.21 29.61
N LYS A 39 -13.21 -36.52 29.50
CA LYS A 39 -14.09 -35.80 28.55
C LYS A 39 -14.19 -34.30 28.87
N ALA A 40 -14.27 -33.92 30.13
CA ALA A 40 -14.31 -32.53 30.54
C ALA A 40 -12.99 -31.80 30.23
N ALA A 41 -11.84 -32.48 30.37
CA ALA A 41 -10.54 -31.93 30.00
C ALA A 41 -10.39 -31.76 28.48
N ASP A 42 -10.83 -32.74 27.69
CA ASP A 42 -10.81 -32.68 26.22
C ASP A 42 -11.73 -31.57 25.68
N ASP A 43 -12.91 -31.42 26.25
CA ASP A 43 -13.85 -30.36 25.89
C ASP A 43 -13.30 -28.97 26.25
N ALA A 44 -12.61 -28.83 27.39
CA ALA A 44 -11.95 -27.62 27.79
C ALA A 44 -10.78 -27.26 26.84
N ALA A 45 -9.97 -28.27 26.50
CA ALA A 45 -8.87 -28.12 25.56
C ALA A 45 -9.38 -27.72 24.16
N ALA A 46 -10.45 -28.35 23.67
CA ALA A 46 -11.05 -28.02 22.38
C ALA A 46 -11.64 -26.60 22.35
N LYS A 47 -12.23 -26.14 23.45
CA LYS A 47 -12.70 -24.74 23.56
C LYS A 47 -11.55 -23.75 23.58
N ALA A 48 -10.50 -24.01 24.33
CA ALA A 48 -9.31 -23.15 24.36
C ALA A 48 -8.63 -23.06 22.98
N GLN A 49 -8.52 -24.18 22.28
CA GLN A 49 -7.97 -24.16 20.90
C GLN A 49 -8.83 -23.32 19.94
N LYS A 50 -10.15 -23.46 19.98
CA LYS A 50 -11.06 -22.64 19.16
C LYS A 50 -10.99 -21.14 19.47
N GLU A 51 -10.80 -20.79 20.72
CA GLU A 51 -10.61 -19.39 21.12
C GLU A 51 -9.26 -18.84 20.66
N ALA A 52 -8.20 -19.62 20.82
CA ALA A 52 -6.86 -19.26 20.34
C ALA A 52 -6.85 -19.05 18.80
N GLU A 53 -7.50 -19.95 18.05
CA GLU A 53 -7.62 -19.82 16.58
C GLU A 53 -8.42 -18.57 16.19
N LYS A 54 -9.52 -18.28 16.89
CA LYS A 54 -10.29 -17.04 16.66
C LYS A 54 -9.48 -15.78 16.97
N ALA A 55 -8.67 -15.82 18.04
CA ALA A 55 -7.79 -14.72 18.41
C ALA A 55 -6.70 -14.51 17.34
N GLN A 56 -6.06 -15.58 16.88
CA GLN A 56 -5.06 -15.52 15.80
C GLN A 56 -5.65 -14.95 14.50
N LYS A 57 -6.83 -15.41 14.09
CA LYS A 57 -7.52 -14.88 12.90
C LYS A 57 -7.87 -13.39 13.03
N LYS A 58 -8.20 -12.93 14.24
CA LYS A 58 -8.43 -11.48 14.49
C LYS A 58 -7.14 -10.67 14.36
N VAL A 59 -6.05 -11.18 14.93
CA VAL A 59 -4.72 -10.53 14.84
C VAL A 59 -4.25 -10.46 13.39
N GLU A 60 -4.35 -11.54 12.63
CA GLU A 60 -3.97 -11.59 11.22
C GLU A 60 -4.78 -10.60 10.37
N LYS A 61 -6.10 -10.53 10.59
CA LYS A 61 -6.95 -9.54 9.92
C LYS A 61 -6.56 -8.10 10.27
N ALA A 62 -6.21 -7.85 11.52
CA ALA A 62 -5.77 -6.53 11.96
C ALA A 62 -4.42 -6.15 11.36
N GLN A 63 -3.49 -7.08 11.26
CA GLN A 63 -2.19 -6.88 10.61
C GLN A 63 -2.36 -6.59 9.11
N LYS A 64 -3.16 -7.38 8.39
CA LYS A 64 -3.45 -7.15 6.96
C LYS A 64 -4.09 -5.78 6.71
N LYS A 65 -4.99 -5.32 7.61
CA LYS A 65 -5.57 -3.97 7.51
C LYS A 65 -4.51 -2.87 7.70
N LYS A 66 -3.66 -3.00 8.71
CA LYS A 66 -2.56 -2.04 8.96
C LYS A 66 -1.57 -1.98 7.80
N GLU A 67 -1.20 -3.13 7.24
CA GLU A 67 -0.30 -3.19 6.09
C GLU A 67 -0.93 -2.57 4.84
N ALA A 68 -2.22 -2.81 4.59
CA ALA A 68 -2.93 -2.20 3.47
C ALA A 68 -3.05 -0.68 3.63
N GLU A 69 -3.26 -0.19 4.84
CA GLU A 69 -3.30 1.24 5.13
C GLU A 69 -1.92 1.90 4.99
N ALA A 70 -0.88 1.24 5.48
CA ALA A 70 0.51 1.70 5.32
C ALA A 70 0.89 1.82 3.84
N LYS A 71 0.56 0.81 3.03
CA LYS A 71 0.78 0.85 1.56
C LYS A 71 -0.02 1.96 0.87
N LYS A 72 -1.22 2.27 1.34
CA LYS A 72 -2.01 3.40 0.81
C LYS A 72 -1.35 4.74 1.13
N LYS A 73 -0.92 4.93 2.38
CA LYS A 73 -0.23 6.16 2.82
C LYS A 73 1.09 6.36 2.06
N GLU A 74 1.87 5.30 1.86
CA GLU A 74 3.11 5.37 1.08
C GLU A 74 2.86 5.77 -0.39
N LYS A 75 1.84 5.17 -1.02
CA LYS A 75 1.46 5.55 -2.39
C LYS A 75 1.00 7.01 -2.50
N GLU A 76 0.27 7.48 -1.51
CA GLU A 76 -0.19 8.86 -1.47
C GLU A 76 0.98 9.84 -1.27
N GLN A 77 1.91 9.52 -0.37
CA GLN A 77 3.13 10.31 -0.18
C GLN A 77 3.97 10.38 -1.46
N LYS A 78 4.19 9.25 -2.14
CA LYS A 78 4.90 9.22 -3.42
C LYS A 78 4.22 10.09 -4.49
N LYS A 79 2.89 10.06 -4.55
CA LYS A 79 2.14 10.92 -5.48
C LYS A 79 2.32 12.40 -5.14
N LYS A 80 2.22 12.78 -3.87
CA LYS A 80 2.43 14.17 -3.41
C LYS A 80 3.85 14.64 -3.72
N GLU A 81 4.85 13.79 -3.53
CA GLU A 81 6.24 14.13 -3.85
C GLU A 81 6.46 14.30 -5.35
N GLN A 82 5.87 13.44 -6.18
CA GLN A 82 5.92 13.60 -7.63
C GLN A 82 5.25 14.89 -8.11
N LEU A 83 4.10 15.24 -7.52
CA LEU A 83 3.43 16.50 -7.82
C LEU A 83 4.30 17.70 -7.46
N LYS A 84 4.89 17.74 -6.28
CA LYS A 84 5.82 18.79 -5.86
C LYS A 84 7.01 18.93 -6.82
N LYS A 85 7.65 17.81 -7.19
CA LYS A 85 8.74 17.81 -8.18
C LYS A 85 8.30 18.35 -9.54
N ASN A 86 7.07 18.05 -9.94
CA ASN A 86 6.52 18.53 -11.21
C ASN A 86 6.23 20.04 -11.18
N VAL A 87 5.69 20.55 -10.07
CA VAL A 87 5.50 21.99 -9.85
C VAL A 87 6.83 22.73 -9.92
N GLU A 88 7.84 22.23 -9.23
CA GLU A 88 9.17 22.85 -9.23
C GLU A 88 9.80 22.86 -10.63
N LYS A 89 9.71 21.76 -11.37
CA LYS A 89 10.21 21.69 -12.76
C LYS A 89 9.50 22.69 -13.67
N THR A 90 8.18 22.78 -13.58
CA THR A 90 7.41 23.70 -14.43
C THR A 90 7.66 25.15 -14.06
N ARG A 91 7.84 25.47 -12.77
CA ARG A 91 8.21 26.79 -12.30
C ARG A 91 9.59 27.21 -12.84
N LYS A 92 10.61 26.37 -12.68
CA LYS A 92 11.95 26.65 -13.25
C LYS A 92 11.93 26.81 -14.77
N ALA A 93 11.07 26.08 -15.46
CA ALA A 93 10.90 26.24 -16.91
C ALA A 93 10.24 27.58 -17.27
N ALA A 94 9.26 28.03 -16.47
CA ALA A 94 8.62 29.32 -16.64
C ALA A 94 9.59 30.47 -16.38
N GLU A 95 10.38 30.43 -15.33
CA GLU A 95 11.42 31.40 -15.02
C GLU A 95 12.43 31.54 -16.16
N LYS A 96 12.97 30.41 -16.65
CA LYS A 96 13.88 30.40 -17.80
C LYS A 96 13.26 30.97 -19.09
N ALA A 97 11.97 30.74 -19.30
CA ALA A 97 11.28 31.29 -20.47
C ALA A 97 11.06 32.80 -20.34
N GLN A 98 10.77 33.29 -19.12
CA GLN A 98 10.70 34.74 -18.85
C GLN A 98 12.05 35.43 -19.03
N ASP A 99 13.14 34.84 -18.53
CA ASP A 99 14.50 35.40 -18.74
C ASP A 99 14.85 35.51 -20.22
N LYS A 100 14.50 34.49 -21.01
CA LYS A 100 14.71 34.52 -22.47
C LYS A 100 13.86 35.59 -23.13
N TYR A 101 12.64 35.78 -22.70
CA TYR A 101 11.78 36.85 -23.21
C TYR A 101 12.35 38.22 -22.82
N ALA A 102 12.75 38.42 -21.54
CA ALA A 102 13.33 39.69 -21.09
C ALA A 102 14.55 40.09 -21.97
N LYS A 103 15.50 39.16 -22.18
CA LYS A 103 16.66 39.39 -23.03
C LYS A 103 16.27 39.69 -24.48
N ALA A 104 15.34 38.95 -25.04
CA ALA A 104 14.90 39.19 -26.43
C ALA A 104 14.14 40.51 -26.57
N ALA A 105 13.38 40.91 -25.56
CA ALA A 105 12.69 42.21 -25.54
C ALA A 105 13.68 43.37 -25.44
N GLU A 106 14.72 43.23 -24.62
CA GLU A 106 15.79 44.23 -24.51
C GLU A 106 16.58 44.40 -25.81
N GLU A 107 16.97 43.28 -26.46
CA GLU A 107 17.61 43.29 -27.76
C GLU A 107 16.73 43.98 -28.84
N ALA A 108 15.42 43.72 -28.82
CA ALA A 108 14.49 44.35 -29.76
C ALA A 108 14.27 45.85 -29.47
N ALA A 109 14.32 46.27 -28.19
CA ALA A 109 14.23 47.67 -27.80
C ALA A 109 15.46 48.48 -28.24
N GLN A 110 16.65 47.88 -28.21
CA GLN A 110 17.89 48.53 -28.68
C GLN A 110 17.93 48.74 -30.19
N LYS A 111 17.21 47.91 -30.96
CA LYS A 111 17.15 47.98 -32.44
C LYS A 111 15.70 47.86 -32.90
N PRO A 112 14.92 48.93 -32.79
CA PRO A 112 13.48 48.89 -33.05
C PRO A 112 13.13 48.63 -34.52
N ASP A 113 14.03 48.95 -35.48
CA ASP A 113 13.81 48.74 -36.92
C ASP A 113 14.16 47.31 -37.39
N ASP A 114 14.73 46.48 -36.49
CA ASP A 114 15.06 45.08 -36.84
C ASP A 114 13.85 44.16 -36.64
N SER A 115 13.13 43.88 -37.72
CA SER A 115 11.96 43.01 -37.71
C SER A 115 12.24 41.59 -37.22
N LYS A 116 13.50 41.08 -37.38
CA LYS A 116 13.88 39.77 -36.90
C LYS A 116 13.95 39.72 -35.36
N LEU A 117 14.48 40.79 -34.75
CA LEU A 117 14.53 40.90 -33.30
C LEU A 117 13.14 41.08 -32.71
N GLN A 118 12.27 41.85 -33.36
CA GLN A 118 10.86 41.98 -32.94
C GLN A 118 10.14 40.65 -33.02
N LEU A 119 10.32 39.87 -34.07
CA LEU A 119 9.73 38.52 -34.19
C LEU A 119 10.29 37.56 -33.15
N LYS A 120 11.60 37.63 -32.83
CA LYS A 120 12.24 36.82 -31.79
C LYS A 120 11.62 37.13 -30.41
N ALA A 121 11.43 38.39 -30.06
CA ALA A 121 10.82 38.84 -28.82
C ALA A 121 9.35 38.36 -28.71
N ALA A 122 8.57 38.50 -29.80
CA ALA A 122 7.18 38.03 -29.84
C ALA A 122 7.08 36.51 -29.65
N LYS A 123 7.94 35.73 -30.28
CA LYS A 123 7.98 34.28 -30.08
C LYS A 123 8.38 33.90 -28.62
N ALA A 124 9.36 34.60 -28.08
CA ALA A 124 9.79 34.37 -26.68
C ALA A 124 8.69 34.73 -25.69
N LYS A 125 7.91 35.80 -25.95
CA LYS A 125 6.73 36.17 -25.14
C LYS A 125 5.69 35.05 -25.08
N VAL A 126 5.28 34.52 -26.23
CA VAL A 126 4.32 33.43 -26.34
C VAL A 126 4.84 32.17 -25.62
N ALA A 127 6.14 31.89 -25.71
CA ALA A 127 6.74 30.77 -25.00
C ALA A 127 6.72 30.94 -23.49
N ALA A 128 6.99 32.16 -22.98
CA ALA A 128 6.92 32.49 -21.56
C ALA A 128 5.49 32.38 -21.02
N GLU A 129 4.50 32.91 -21.76
CA GLU A 129 3.08 32.80 -21.36
C GLU A 129 2.63 31.33 -21.30
N LYS A 130 2.96 30.51 -22.28
CA LYS A 130 2.66 29.07 -22.25
C LYS A 130 3.35 28.34 -21.10
N ALA A 131 4.57 28.70 -20.76
CA ALA A 131 5.31 28.09 -19.65
C ALA A 131 4.70 28.51 -18.31
N ALA A 132 4.30 29.77 -18.13
CA ALA A 132 3.61 30.26 -16.95
C ALA A 132 2.24 29.56 -16.75
N GLU A 133 1.48 29.40 -17.83
CA GLU A 133 0.21 28.67 -17.77
C GLU A 133 0.38 27.20 -17.34
N LYS A 134 1.41 26.53 -17.87
CA LYS A 134 1.75 25.15 -17.44
C LYS A 134 2.13 25.09 -15.98
N ALA A 135 2.90 26.04 -15.49
CA ALA A 135 3.28 26.13 -14.08
C ALA A 135 2.06 26.35 -13.17
N ALA A 136 1.14 27.25 -13.57
CA ALA A 136 -0.11 27.48 -12.84
C ALA A 136 -1.02 26.25 -12.79
N LYS A 137 -1.14 25.53 -13.93
CA LYS A 137 -1.89 24.26 -13.98
C LYS A 137 -1.25 23.16 -13.12
N ALA A 138 0.07 23.11 -13.05
CA ALA A 138 0.76 22.14 -12.19
C ALA A 138 0.57 22.46 -10.70
N ALA A 139 0.62 23.72 -10.31
CA ALA A 139 0.38 24.19 -8.95
C ALA A 139 -1.05 23.81 -8.48
N LYS A 140 -2.08 24.11 -9.30
CA LYS A 140 -3.49 23.76 -8.99
C LYS A 140 -3.75 22.25 -8.83
N LYS A 141 -2.88 21.40 -9.34
CA LYS A 141 -3.00 19.93 -9.16
C LYS A 141 -2.29 19.42 -7.90
N ALA A 142 -1.45 20.25 -7.31
CA ALA A 142 -0.65 19.91 -6.13
C ALA A 142 -1.28 20.38 -4.81
N ASP A 143 -2.20 21.33 -4.89
CA ASP A 143 -3.11 21.76 -3.82
C ASP A 143 -4.28 20.75 -3.69
#